data_32dce0eaa1ccc25a64b878480c53886d
#
_entry.id   32dce0eaa1ccc25a64b878480c53886d
#
_cell.length_a   1.000
_cell.length_b   1.000
_cell.length_c   1.000
_cell.angle_alpha   90.00
_cell.angle_beta   90.00
_cell.angle_gamma   90.00
#
_symmetry.space_group_name_H-M   'P 1'
#
loop_
_entity.id
_entity.type
_entity.pdbx_description
1 polymer ?
#
loop_
_entity_poly.entity_id
_entity_poly.type
_entity_poly.pdbx_seq_one_letter_code
_entity_poly.pdbx_strand_id
1 'polypeptide(L)'
;MDGNVAKRNALLAVKVVRGLESRNMAGYWAADRKAALETALSLIPEGASVAMGGCMSAREIGLVDALKAGNYRFIDRDSYEDKRAAMLAAYDADVFLSSANAITEDGVIVNIDGNSNRVSAIAQGPRKVVFIVGMNKVCADFDSALKRARNVAAPINAQRFGLDTPCAKTGACMDCKSPDTICCQFLVTRFSRHAGRIHVVLVGESLGY
;
A
#
# COMPACT_ATOMS: atom_id res chain seq x y z
N MET A 1 -8.50 13.61 15.46
CA MET A 1 -7.40 14.38 14.80
C MET A 1 -7.59 15.86 15.05
N ASP A 2 -6.53 16.63 15.25
CA ASP A 2 -6.58 18.10 15.37
C ASP A 2 -7.15 18.73 14.09
N GLY A 3 -8.00 19.78 14.24
CA GLY A 3 -8.70 20.40 13.12
C GLY A 3 -7.77 21.07 12.09
N ASN A 4 -6.63 21.62 12.52
CA ASN A 4 -5.65 22.21 11.62
C ASN A 4 -4.91 21.13 10.82
N VAL A 5 -4.61 19.99 11.46
CA VAL A 5 -4.02 18.83 10.79
C VAL A 5 -4.99 18.26 9.74
N ALA A 6 -6.27 18.15 10.07
CA ALA A 6 -7.29 17.70 9.12
C ALA A 6 -7.39 18.62 7.90
N LYS A 7 -7.45 19.93 8.13
CA LYS A 7 -7.49 20.92 7.06
C LYS A 7 -6.24 20.88 6.18
N ARG A 8 -5.05 20.81 6.80
CA ARG A 8 -3.78 20.68 6.06
C ARG A 8 -3.79 19.40 5.21
N ASN A 9 -4.20 18.26 5.77
CA ASN A 9 -4.23 16.99 5.06
C ASN A 9 -5.19 17.01 3.86
N ALA A 10 -6.37 17.63 4.00
CA ALA A 10 -7.32 17.77 2.90
C ALA A 10 -6.74 18.61 1.75
N LEU A 11 -6.07 19.73 2.06
CA LEU A 11 -5.43 20.59 1.05
C LEU A 11 -4.28 19.85 0.33
N LEU A 12 -3.46 19.12 1.09
CA LEU A 12 -2.35 18.36 0.54
C LEU A 12 -2.84 17.18 -0.33
N ALA A 13 -3.93 16.52 0.07
CA ALA A 13 -4.52 15.43 -0.70
C ALA A 13 -4.93 15.89 -2.11
N VAL A 14 -5.43 17.10 -2.28
CA VAL A 14 -5.75 17.66 -3.61
C VAL A 14 -4.51 17.70 -4.51
N LYS A 15 -3.35 18.07 -3.95
CA LYS A 15 -2.08 18.08 -4.69
C LYS A 15 -1.66 16.67 -5.09
N VAL A 16 -1.72 15.72 -4.15
CA VAL A 16 -1.36 14.32 -4.41
C VAL A 16 -2.29 13.68 -5.45
N VAL A 17 -3.60 13.92 -5.36
CA VAL A 17 -4.58 13.42 -6.35
C VAL A 17 -4.25 13.93 -7.75
N ARG A 18 -4.02 15.23 -7.91
CA ARG A 18 -3.60 15.79 -9.21
C ARG A 18 -2.27 15.20 -9.71
N GLY A 19 -1.33 14.96 -8.79
CA GLY A 19 -0.08 14.28 -9.09
C GLY A 19 -0.31 12.86 -9.64
N LEU A 20 -1.17 12.07 -9.00
CA LEU A 20 -1.56 10.73 -9.45
C LEU A 20 -2.22 10.77 -10.83
N GLU A 21 -3.19 11.66 -11.03
CA GLU A 21 -3.91 11.82 -12.30
C GLU A 21 -2.96 12.18 -13.45
N SER A 22 -1.99 13.07 -13.22
CA SER A 22 -0.96 13.42 -14.20
C SER A 22 -0.06 12.23 -14.58
N ARG A 23 -0.07 11.16 -13.77
CA ARG A 23 0.68 9.91 -13.95
C ARG A 23 -0.20 8.74 -14.41
N ASN A 24 -1.41 9.05 -14.92
CA ASN A 24 -2.38 8.07 -15.39
C ASN A 24 -2.80 7.06 -14.29
N MET A 25 -2.84 7.52 -13.04
CA MET A 25 -3.32 6.79 -11.87
C MET A 25 -4.52 7.54 -11.28
N ALA A 26 -5.50 6.82 -10.75
CA ALA A 26 -6.68 7.43 -10.13
C ALA A 26 -6.43 7.71 -8.64
N GLY A 27 -6.70 8.93 -8.20
CA GLY A 27 -6.61 9.34 -6.80
C GLY A 27 -7.98 9.65 -6.20
N TYR A 28 -8.19 9.25 -4.94
CA TYR A 28 -9.42 9.49 -4.19
C TYR A 28 -9.07 10.02 -2.80
N TRP A 29 -9.84 10.98 -2.31
CA TRP A 29 -9.72 11.48 -0.96
C TRP A 29 -10.80 10.92 -0.05
N ALA A 30 -10.41 10.40 1.10
CA ALA A 30 -11.29 9.98 2.18
C ALA A 30 -10.86 10.68 3.48
N ALA A 31 -11.77 11.43 4.09
CA ALA A 31 -11.43 12.21 5.28
C ALA A 31 -11.07 11.33 6.49
N ASP A 32 -11.66 10.13 6.57
CA ASP A 32 -11.50 9.18 7.65
C ASP A 32 -11.54 7.73 7.16
N ARG A 33 -11.39 6.78 8.09
CA ARG A 33 -11.41 5.34 7.81
C ARG A 33 -12.73 4.84 7.25
N LYS A 34 -13.86 5.42 7.69
CA LYS A 34 -15.18 5.03 7.22
C LYS A 34 -15.37 5.41 5.75
N ALA A 35 -15.08 6.65 5.40
CA ALA A 35 -15.11 7.12 4.02
C ALA A 35 -14.13 6.34 3.13
N ALA A 36 -12.96 5.95 3.68
CA ALA A 36 -11.98 5.14 2.98
C ALA A 36 -12.50 3.73 2.68
N LEU A 37 -13.19 3.10 3.61
CA LEU A 37 -13.84 1.80 3.43
C LEU A 37 -14.89 1.86 2.32
N GLU A 38 -15.80 2.84 2.39
CA GLU A 38 -16.85 3.04 1.40
C GLU A 38 -16.26 3.28 -0.01
N THR A 39 -15.25 4.13 -0.10
CA THR A 39 -14.54 4.40 -1.35
C THR A 39 -13.84 3.14 -1.88
N ALA A 40 -13.12 2.41 -1.04
CA ALA A 40 -12.42 1.20 -1.46
C ALA A 40 -13.38 0.12 -1.97
N LEU A 41 -14.51 -0.10 -1.28
CA LEU A 41 -15.54 -1.05 -1.71
C LEU A 41 -16.17 -0.65 -3.05
N SER A 42 -16.41 0.63 -3.30
CA SER A 42 -16.94 1.09 -4.59
C SER A 42 -16.02 0.84 -5.78
N LEU A 43 -14.72 0.63 -5.53
CA LEU A 43 -13.72 0.32 -6.56
C LEU A 43 -13.62 -1.18 -6.87
N ILE A 44 -14.21 -2.04 -6.03
CA ILE A 44 -14.11 -3.50 -6.13
C ILE A 44 -15.46 -4.04 -6.62
N PRO A 45 -15.54 -4.61 -7.83
CA PRO A 45 -16.78 -5.19 -8.34
C PRO A 45 -17.27 -6.35 -7.44
N GLU A 46 -18.59 -6.47 -7.28
CA GLU A 46 -19.18 -7.65 -6.63
C GLU A 46 -18.78 -8.94 -7.35
N GLY A 47 -18.55 -10.00 -6.59
CA GLY A 47 -18.10 -11.29 -7.13
C GLY A 47 -16.62 -11.33 -7.50
N ALA A 48 -15.92 -10.19 -7.49
CA ALA A 48 -14.50 -10.16 -7.87
C ALA A 48 -13.62 -10.99 -6.93
N SER A 49 -12.58 -11.58 -7.51
CA SER A 49 -11.47 -12.14 -6.74
C SER A 49 -10.56 -11.03 -6.24
N VAL A 50 -10.33 -11.02 -4.93
CA VAL A 50 -9.53 -9.99 -4.28
C VAL A 50 -8.39 -10.62 -3.52
N ALA A 51 -7.16 -10.27 -3.89
CA ALA A 51 -5.96 -10.68 -3.17
C ALA A 51 -5.30 -9.50 -2.47
N MET A 52 -4.45 -9.79 -1.51
CA MET A 52 -3.76 -8.76 -0.73
C MET A 52 -2.34 -9.18 -0.38
N GLY A 53 -1.40 -8.23 -0.44
CA GLY A 53 -0.13 -8.31 0.27
C GLY A 53 -0.31 -8.06 1.77
N GLY A 54 0.76 -7.91 2.51
CA GLY A 54 0.71 -7.57 3.94
C GLY A 54 0.28 -6.10 4.14
N CYS A 55 -0.96 -5.75 3.85
CA CYS A 55 -1.49 -4.38 3.89
C CYS A 55 -2.20 -4.09 5.23
N MET A 56 -1.48 -3.52 6.20
CA MET A 56 -2.08 -3.10 7.48
C MET A 56 -3.15 -2.03 7.28
N SER A 57 -2.92 -1.07 6.40
CA SER A 57 -3.89 0.02 6.14
C SER A 57 -5.28 -0.50 5.69
N ALA A 58 -5.33 -1.58 4.88
CA ALA A 58 -6.60 -2.18 4.48
C ALA A 58 -7.31 -2.89 5.66
N ARG A 59 -6.53 -3.48 6.58
CA ARG A 59 -7.09 -4.08 7.81
C ARG A 59 -7.63 -3.00 8.74
N GLU A 60 -6.90 -1.92 8.93
CA GLU A 60 -7.25 -0.83 9.86
C GLU A 60 -8.51 -0.05 9.45
N ILE A 61 -8.86 -0.01 8.17
CA ILE A 61 -10.13 0.57 7.70
C ILE A 61 -11.28 -0.46 7.68
N GLY A 62 -11.04 -1.72 8.09
CA GLY A 62 -12.05 -2.79 8.08
C GLY A 62 -12.34 -3.41 6.71
N LEU A 63 -11.55 -3.10 5.68
CA LEU A 63 -11.80 -3.57 4.32
C LEU A 63 -11.68 -5.10 4.20
N VAL A 64 -10.74 -5.72 4.90
CA VAL A 64 -10.58 -7.18 4.86
C VAL A 64 -11.79 -7.90 5.43
N ASP A 65 -12.34 -7.42 6.54
CA ASP A 65 -13.51 -8.00 7.19
C ASP A 65 -14.77 -7.82 6.33
N ALA A 66 -14.92 -6.62 5.72
CA ALA A 66 -16.02 -6.35 4.79
C ALA A 66 -15.96 -7.25 3.53
N LEU A 67 -14.78 -7.52 2.99
CA LEU A 67 -14.61 -8.41 1.84
C LEU A 67 -14.89 -9.89 2.20
N LYS A 68 -14.51 -10.33 3.40
CA LYS A 68 -14.80 -11.69 3.88
C LYS A 68 -16.29 -11.89 4.18
N ALA A 69 -16.99 -10.85 4.60
CA ALA A 69 -18.43 -10.91 4.92
C ALA A 69 -19.32 -10.66 3.69
N GLY A 70 -18.80 -10.02 2.66
CA GLY A 70 -19.53 -9.64 1.45
C GLY A 70 -19.49 -10.68 0.33
N ASN A 71 -20.05 -10.31 -0.83
CA ASN A 71 -20.06 -11.15 -2.02
C ASN A 71 -18.75 -10.97 -2.81
N TYR A 72 -17.61 -11.44 -2.25
CA TYR A 72 -16.29 -11.38 -2.87
C TYR A 72 -15.56 -12.71 -2.70
N ARG A 73 -14.69 -13.06 -3.63
CA ARG A 73 -13.78 -14.19 -3.51
C ARG A 73 -12.44 -13.70 -2.94
N PHE A 74 -12.38 -13.52 -1.61
CA PHE A 74 -11.16 -13.09 -0.96
C PHE A 74 -10.13 -14.22 -0.91
N ILE A 75 -8.98 -14.02 -1.55
CA ILE A 75 -7.85 -14.95 -1.61
C ILE A 75 -6.99 -14.70 -0.36
N ASP A 76 -7.27 -15.46 0.70
CA ASP A 76 -6.50 -15.40 1.94
C ASP A 76 -5.27 -16.29 1.82
N ARG A 77 -4.11 -15.67 1.59
CA ARG A 77 -2.84 -16.41 1.42
C ARG A 77 -2.47 -17.26 2.64
N ASP A 78 -2.99 -16.93 3.81
CA ASP A 78 -2.67 -17.65 5.04
C ASP A 78 -3.42 -18.99 5.11
N SER A 79 -4.50 -19.15 4.32
CA SER A 79 -5.25 -20.41 4.16
C SER A 79 -4.60 -21.41 3.22
N TYR A 80 -3.55 -21.04 2.48
CA TYR A 80 -2.84 -21.93 1.57
C TYR A 80 -1.67 -22.62 2.26
N GLU A 81 -1.58 -23.93 2.14
CA GLU A 81 -0.40 -24.70 2.56
C GLU A 81 0.80 -24.35 1.67
N ASP A 82 0.63 -24.40 0.35
CA ASP A 82 1.63 -23.96 -0.60
C ASP A 82 1.60 -22.43 -0.80
N LYS A 83 2.62 -21.76 -0.28
CA LYS A 83 2.77 -20.30 -0.40
C LYS A 83 2.99 -19.84 -1.84
N ARG A 84 3.55 -20.71 -2.71
CA ARG A 84 3.70 -20.40 -4.14
C ARG A 84 2.33 -20.41 -4.84
N ALA A 85 1.49 -21.38 -4.56
CA ALA A 85 0.12 -21.43 -5.08
C ALA A 85 -0.69 -20.20 -4.66
N ALA A 86 -0.56 -19.76 -3.40
CA ALA A 86 -1.17 -18.53 -2.91
C ALA A 86 -0.71 -17.27 -3.68
N MET A 87 0.59 -17.21 -4.02
CA MET A 87 1.15 -16.09 -4.79
C MET A 87 0.65 -16.09 -6.23
N LEU A 88 0.56 -17.24 -6.87
CA LEU A 88 0.02 -17.38 -8.23
C LEU A 88 -1.47 -17.02 -8.27
N ALA A 89 -2.26 -17.49 -7.31
CA ALA A 89 -3.67 -17.10 -7.18
C ALA A 89 -3.84 -15.60 -6.96
N ALA A 90 -2.98 -14.98 -6.15
CA ALA A 90 -2.99 -13.53 -5.94
C ALA A 90 -2.61 -12.75 -7.21
N TYR A 91 -1.73 -13.31 -8.04
CA TYR A 91 -1.29 -12.69 -9.30
C TYR A 91 -2.39 -12.69 -10.37
N ASP A 92 -3.24 -13.71 -10.36
CA ASP A 92 -4.38 -13.88 -11.29
C ASP A 92 -5.70 -13.29 -10.75
N ALA A 93 -5.69 -12.65 -9.60
CA ALA A 93 -6.88 -12.03 -9.02
C ALA A 93 -7.37 -10.83 -9.86
N ASP A 94 -8.66 -10.51 -9.76
CA ASP A 94 -9.24 -9.33 -10.42
C ASP A 94 -8.70 -8.05 -9.79
N VAL A 95 -8.57 -8.02 -8.46
CA VAL A 95 -8.13 -6.86 -7.67
C VAL A 95 -7.03 -7.25 -6.69
N PHE A 96 -6.00 -6.43 -6.63
CA PHE A 96 -4.94 -6.53 -5.62
C PHE A 96 -4.97 -5.36 -4.67
N LEU A 97 -5.09 -5.63 -3.38
CA LEU A 97 -5.03 -4.62 -2.33
C LEU A 97 -3.59 -4.43 -1.84
N SER A 98 -3.18 -3.19 -1.76
CA SER A 98 -1.86 -2.83 -1.26
C SER A 98 -1.87 -1.52 -0.49
N SER A 99 -0.72 -1.16 0.04
CA SER A 99 -0.40 0.18 0.53
C SER A 99 0.98 0.58 0.04
N ALA A 100 1.26 1.86 0.05
CA ALA A 100 2.59 2.39 -0.19
C ALA A 100 3.46 2.34 1.08
N ASN A 101 4.79 2.20 0.92
CA ASN A 101 5.73 2.55 1.98
C ASN A 101 5.94 4.07 2.06
N ALA A 102 5.82 4.76 0.92
CA ALA A 102 5.72 6.21 0.83
C ALA A 102 5.05 6.61 -0.50
N ILE A 103 4.50 7.82 -0.54
CA ILE A 103 3.99 8.46 -1.75
C ILE A 103 4.43 9.91 -1.76
N THR A 104 4.83 10.44 -2.91
CA THR A 104 5.21 11.86 -3.03
C THR A 104 3.99 12.74 -3.25
N GLU A 105 4.14 14.05 -2.97
CA GLU A 105 3.12 15.05 -3.24
C GLU A 105 2.73 15.16 -4.73
N ASP A 106 3.64 14.77 -5.62
CA ASP A 106 3.41 14.70 -7.07
C ASP A 106 3.02 13.29 -7.57
N GLY A 107 2.69 12.34 -6.65
CA GLY A 107 2.05 11.08 -6.97
C GLY A 107 2.98 9.92 -7.33
N VAL A 108 4.29 9.99 -7.07
CA VAL A 108 5.19 8.84 -7.20
C VAL A 108 5.03 7.90 -6.01
N ILE A 109 4.82 6.61 -6.25
CA ILE A 109 4.63 5.60 -5.21
C ILE A 109 5.92 4.80 -5.00
N VAL A 110 6.34 4.63 -3.76
CA VAL A 110 7.53 3.84 -3.38
C VAL A 110 7.13 2.65 -2.54
N ASN A 111 7.56 1.46 -2.97
CA ASN A 111 7.37 0.20 -2.25
C ASN A 111 8.72 -0.54 -2.11
N ILE A 112 9.02 -1.03 -0.90
CA ILE A 112 10.16 -1.91 -0.62
C ILE A 112 9.61 -3.31 -0.28
N ASP A 113 10.23 -4.36 -0.79
CA ASP A 113 9.78 -5.74 -0.62
C ASP A 113 10.96 -6.70 -0.42
N GLY A 114 10.76 -7.73 0.41
CA GLY A 114 11.74 -8.79 0.65
C GLY A 114 11.63 -9.95 -0.35
N ASN A 115 10.40 -10.38 -0.64
CA ASN A 115 10.13 -11.56 -1.46
C ASN A 115 9.65 -11.25 -2.88
N SER A 116 9.61 -9.99 -3.27
CA SER A 116 9.11 -9.52 -4.57
C SER A 116 7.62 -9.81 -4.85
N ASN A 117 6.94 -10.57 -4.04
CA ASN A 117 5.55 -11.00 -4.29
C ASN A 117 4.56 -9.84 -4.35
N ARG A 118 4.69 -8.84 -3.48
CA ARG A 118 3.84 -7.66 -3.48
C ARG A 118 4.20 -6.70 -4.61
N VAL A 119 5.49 -6.41 -4.78
CA VAL A 119 5.93 -5.47 -5.83
C VAL A 119 5.70 -6.03 -7.23
N SER A 120 5.83 -7.34 -7.47
CA SER A 120 5.49 -7.96 -8.76
C SER A 120 3.99 -7.89 -9.04
N ALA A 121 3.14 -8.15 -8.05
CA ALA A 121 1.69 -8.00 -8.19
C ALA A 121 1.28 -6.55 -8.50
N ILE A 122 1.93 -5.56 -7.85
CA ILE A 122 1.73 -4.14 -8.15
C ILE A 122 2.19 -3.82 -9.59
N ALA A 123 3.38 -4.28 -9.98
CA ALA A 123 3.99 -3.92 -11.26
C ALA A 123 3.27 -4.57 -12.44
N GLN A 124 2.97 -5.88 -12.38
CA GLN A 124 2.48 -6.67 -13.52
C GLN A 124 1.23 -7.50 -13.23
N GLY A 125 0.92 -7.84 -11.98
CA GLY A 125 -0.14 -8.78 -11.59
C GLY A 125 -1.57 -8.32 -11.96
N PRO A 126 -2.51 -8.29 -11.01
CA PRO A 126 -3.94 -8.06 -11.25
C PRO A 126 -4.27 -6.86 -12.12
N ARG A 127 -5.40 -6.93 -12.81
CA ARG A 127 -5.88 -5.87 -13.70
C ARG A 127 -6.18 -4.57 -12.96
N LYS A 128 -6.49 -4.65 -11.66
CA LYS A 128 -6.71 -3.50 -10.79
C LYS A 128 -5.89 -3.61 -9.53
N VAL A 129 -5.24 -2.53 -9.15
CA VAL A 129 -4.52 -2.39 -7.88
C VAL A 129 -5.13 -1.23 -7.10
N VAL A 130 -5.61 -1.52 -5.89
CA VAL A 130 -6.18 -0.51 -4.99
C VAL A 130 -5.24 -0.31 -3.81
N PHE A 131 -4.70 0.89 -3.71
CA PHE A 131 -3.85 1.31 -2.61
C PHE A 131 -4.68 2.03 -1.55
N ILE A 132 -4.50 1.64 -0.29
CA ILE A 132 -5.01 2.38 0.88
C ILE A 132 -3.82 3.06 1.55
N VAL A 133 -3.79 4.40 1.53
CA VAL A 133 -2.61 5.17 1.93
C VAL A 133 -3.00 6.25 2.93
N GLY A 134 -2.57 6.12 4.18
CA GLY A 134 -2.72 7.17 5.18
C GLY A 134 -1.83 8.39 4.88
N MET A 135 -2.28 9.58 5.27
CA MET A 135 -1.53 10.84 5.07
C MET A 135 -0.17 10.86 5.76
N ASN A 136 0.08 9.98 6.73
CA ASN A 136 1.40 9.77 7.34
C ASN A 136 2.47 9.25 6.35
N LYS A 137 2.08 8.82 5.15
CA LYS A 137 2.98 8.28 4.12
C LYS A 137 3.30 9.25 3.00
N VAL A 138 2.70 10.45 3.03
CA VAL A 138 2.94 11.49 2.04
C VAL A 138 4.24 12.22 2.35
N CYS A 139 5.10 12.33 1.35
CA CYS A 139 6.42 12.99 1.41
C CYS A 139 6.51 14.09 0.35
N ALA A 140 7.32 15.11 0.61
CA ALA A 140 7.45 16.25 -0.29
C ALA A 140 7.98 15.86 -1.68
N ASP A 141 8.97 14.95 -1.72
CA ASP A 141 9.71 14.57 -2.91
C ASP A 141 10.14 13.09 -2.88
N PHE A 142 10.77 12.64 -3.93
CA PHE A 142 11.23 11.26 -4.08
C PHE A 142 12.30 10.87 -3.05
N ASP A 143 13.25 11.74 -2.77
CA ASP A 143 14.33 11.46 -1.81
C ASP A 143 13.76 11.28 -0.39
N SER A 144 12.83 12.14 0.01
CA SER A 144 12.09 12.04 1.27
C SER A 144 11.26 10.77 1.34
N ALA A 145 10.61 10.37 0.23
CA ALA A 145 9.82 9.16 0.14
C ALA A 145 10.70 7.91 0.28
N LEU A 146 11.85 7.86 -0.40
CA LEU A 146 12.81 6.77 -0.27
C LEU A 146 13.39 6.68 1.15
N LYS A 147 13.75 7.82 1.73
CA LYS A 147 14.21 7.90 3.13
C LYS A 147 13.14 7.40 4.11
N ARG A 148 11.87 7.82 3.93
CA ARG A 148 10.76 7.34 4.75
C ARG A 148 10.57 5.83 4.63
N ALA A 149 10.56 5.30 3.41
CA ALA A 149 10.39 3.88 3.17
C ALA A 149 11.48 3.04 3.87
N ARG A 150 12.74 3.52 3.83
CA ARG A 150 13.90 2.84 4.44
C ARG A 150 14.02 3.05 5.95
N ASN A 151 13.74 4.25 6.45
CA ASN A 151 14.04 4.61 7.85
C ASN A 151 12.82 4.54 8.78
N VAL A 152 11.60 4.49 8.22
CA VAL A 152 10.37 4.36 8.99
C VAL A 152 9.67 3.04 8.70
N ALA A 153 9.25 2.82 7.45
CA ALA A 153 8.42 1.67 7.11
C ALA A 153 9.18 0.34 7.26
N ALA A 154 10.41 0.25 6.77
CA ALA A 154 11.19 -1.00 6.83
C ALA A 154 11.56 -1.42 8.25
N PRO A 155 12.10 -0.55 9.14
CA PRO A 155 12.39 -0.92 10.52
C PRO A 155 11.16 -1.39 11.30
N ILE A 156 10.03 -0.71 11.18
CA ILE A 156 8.79 -1.10 11.86
C ILE A 156 8.29 -2.46 11.34
N ASN A 157 8.37 -2.71 10.03
CA ASN A 157 8.00 -4.01 9.48
C ASN A 157 8.98 -5.11 9.89
N ALA A 158 10.28 -4.84 9.99
CA ALA A 158 11.27 -5.80 10.50
C ALA A 158 10.95 -6.22 11.93
N GLN A 159 10.58 -5.28 12.80
CA GLN A 159 10.11 -5.58 14.17
C GLN A 159 8.80 -6.39 14.16
N ARG A 160 7.82 -6.00 13.34
CA ARG A 160 6.54 -6.70 13.21
C ARG A 160 6.71 -8.17 12.82
N PHE A 161 7.71 -8.49 12.02
CA PHE A 161 8.02 -9.85 11.60
C PHE A 161 8.98 -10.59 12.53
N GLY A 162 9.51 -9.93 13.57
CA GLY A 162 10.48 -10.53 14.50
C GLY A 162 11.81 -10.88 13.86
N LEU A 163 12.27 -10.09 12.88
CA LEU A 163 13.46 -10.40 12.08
C LEU A 163 14.75 -10.04 12.80
N ASP A 164 15.81 -10.80 12.56
CA ASP A 164 17.15 -10.53 13.06
C ASP A 164 17.93 -9.58 12.12
N THR A 165 17.44 -8.34 12.00
CA THR A 165 18.06 -7.30 11.18
C THR A 165 18.61 -6.18 12.07
N PRO A 166 19.66 -5.45 11.63
CA PRO A 166 20.17 -4.31 12.40
C PRO A 166 19.09 -3.27 12.73
N CYS A 167 18.19 -2.97 11.79
CA CYS A 167 17.14 -1.99 12.02
C CYS A 167 16.06 -2.46 13.01
N ALA A 168 15.81 -3.76 13.14
CA ALA A 168 14.93 -4.28 14.19
C ALA A 168 15.52 -4.09 15.59
N LYS A 169 16.86 -4.05 15.72
CA LYS A 169 17.56 -3.85 16.99
C LYS A 169 17.76 -2.37 17.33
N THR A 170 18.02 -1.53 16.34
CA THR A 170 18.40 -0.12 16.52
C THR A 170 17.27 0.88 16.24
N GLY A 171 16.19 0.44 15.58
CA GLY A 171 15.12 1.31 15.12
C GLY A 171 15.45 2.12 13.85
N ALA A 172 16.69 2.04 13.33
CA ALA A 172 17.18 2.84 12.22
C ALA A 172 17.74 1.98 11.09
N CYS A 173 17.56 2.43 9.83
CA CYS A 173 18.13 1.76 8.67
C CYS A 173 19.66 1.89 8.65
N MET A 174 20.35 0.76 8.52
CA MET A 174 21.83 0.69 8.44
C MET A 174 22.31 0.19 7.08
N ASP A 175 21.47 0.22 6.05
CA ASP A 175 21.78 -0.28 4.70
C ASP A 175 22.35 -1.70 4.70
N CYS A 176 21.76 -2.57 5.49
CA CYS A 176 22.27 -3.91 5.75
C CYS A 176 22.10 -4.85 4.55
N LYS A 177 22.96 -5.88 4.55
CA LYS A 177 22.86 -7.07 3.67
C LYS A 177 22.61 -8.32 4.52
N SER A 178 21.81 -8.17 5.58
CA SER A 178 21.45 -9.28 6.47
C SER A 178 20.68 -10.36 5.67
N PRO A 179 20.88 -11.65 5.97
CA PRO A 179 20.08 -12.73 5.39
C PRO A 179 18.57 -12.54 5.58
N ASP A 180 18.15 -11.93 6.71
CA ASP A 180 16.75 -11.66 7.03
C ASP A 180 16.23 -10.33 6.47
N THR A 181 16.99 -9.65 5.59
CA THR A 181 16.57 -8.36 5.06
C THR A 181 15.24 -8.46 4.30
N ILE A 182 14.37 -7.49 4.53
CA ILE A 182 13.12 -7.29 3.76
C ILE A 182 13.23 -6.16 2.73
N CYS A 183 14.44 -5.67 2.47
CA CYS A 183 14.71 -4.56 1.56
C CYS A 183 15.43 -5.05 0.29
N CYS A 184 14.93 -6.14 -0.31
CA CYS A 184 15.57 -6.76 -1.48
C CYS A 184 15.20 -6.07 -2.79
N GLN A 185 13.97 -5.55 -2.91
CA GLN A 185 13.49 -4.87 -4.11
C GLN A 185 12.88 -3.51 -3.76
N PHE A 186 13.14 -2.55 -4.63
CA PHE A 186 12.59 -1.21 -4.57
C PHE A 186 11.77 -0.97 -5.85
N LEU A 187 10.45 -0.88 -5.71
CA LEU A 187 9.56 -0.52 -6.79
C LEU A 187 9.21 0.96 -6.69
N VAL A 188 9.54 1.71 -7.74
CA VAL A 188 9.13 3.09 -7.93
C VAL A 188 8.08 3.13 -9.04
N THR A 189 6.82 3.34 -8.66
CA THR A 189 5.74 3.50 -9.62
C THR A 189 5.60 4.98 -9.98
N ARG A 190 6.20 5.36 -11.10
CA ARG A 190 6.24 6.74 -11.57
C ARG A 190 5.06 7.10 -12.48
N PHE A 191 4.55 6.13 -13.22
CA PHE A 191 3.50 6.31 -14.21
C PHE A 191 2.80 4.96 -14.45
N SER A 192 1.49 4.95 -14.67
CA SER A 192 0.77 3.76 -15.11
C SER A 192 0.52 3.81 -16.62
N ARG A 193 1.06 2.83 -17.37
CA ARG A 193 0.77 2.72 -18.81
C ARG A 193 -0.70 2.40 -19.09
N HIS A 194 -1.34 1.69 -18.15
CA HIS A 194 -2.72 1.24 -18.27
C HIS A 194 -3.64 2.15 -17.45
N ALA A 195 -4.47 2.93 -18.13
CA ALA A 195 -5.49 3.76 -17.48
C ALA A 195 -6.45 2.88 -16.66
N GLY A 196 -6.85 3.37 -15.48
CA GLY A 196 -7.77 2.65 -14.62
C GLY A 196 -7.21 1.41 -13.93
N ARG A 197 -5.90 1.13 -14.03
CA ARG A 197 -5.28 0.01 -13.33
C ARG A 197 -4.91 0.33 -11.88
N ILE A 198 -4.35 1.51 -11.62
CA ILE A 198 -3.89 1.91 -10.30
C ILE A 198 -4.84 2.93 -9.70
N HIS A 199 -5.39 2.61 -8.55
CA HIS A 199 -6.28 3.44 -7.75
C HIS A 199 -5.66 3.67 -6.38
N VAL A 200 -5.63 4.91 -5.90
CA VAL A 200 -5.05 5.29 -4.60
C VAL A 200 -6.09 6.01 -3.77
N VAL A 201 -6.51 5.40 -2.68
CA VAL A 201 -7.39 6.01 -1.67
C VAL A 201 -6.50 6.64 -0.60
N LEU A 202 -6.40 7.96 -0.61
CA LEU A 202 -5.71 8.76 0.40
C LEU A 202 -6.63 8.95 1.59
N VAL A 203 -6.17 8.59 2.77
CA VAL A 203 -6.97 8.63 4.00
C VAL A 203 -6.42 9.71 4.92
N GLY A 204 -7.30 10.60 5.41
CA GLY A 204 -6.95 11.74 6.25
C GLY A 204 -6.21 11.39 7.54
N GLU A 205 -6.29 10.14 7.96
CA GLU A 205 -5.69 9.61 9.18
C GLU A 205 -4.34 8.91 8.91
N SER A 206 -3.61 8.64 9.98
CA SER A 206 -2.43 7.77 9.94
C SER A 206 -2.87 6.31 9.86
N LEU A 207 -2.33 5.56 8.89
CA LEU A 207 -2.60 4.16 8.68
C LEU A 207 -1.34 3.37 8.37
N GLY A 208 -1.17 2.24 9.03
CA GLY A 208 -0.03 1.35 8.86
C GLY A 208 1.32 2.08 8.98
N TYR A 209 2.34 1.58 8.28
CA TYR A 209 3.73 2.05 8.44
C TYR A 209 4.27 2.69 7.19
#